data_34247aa990adde6defcebbfeb7a8fa7c
#
_entry.id   34247aa990adde6defcebbfeb7a8fa7c
#
_cell.length_a   1.000
_cell.length_b   1.000
_cell.length_c   1.000
_cell.angle_alpha   90.00
_cell.angle_beta   90.00
_cell.angle_gamma   90.00
#
_symmetry.space_group_name_H-M   'P 1'
#
loop_
_entity.id
_entity.type
_entity.pdbx_description
1 polymer ?
#
loop_
_entity_poly.entity_id
_entity_poly.type
_entity_poly.pdbx_seq_one_letter_code
_entity_poly.pdbx_strand_id
1 'polypeptide(L)'
;PNQKAKLELMATEAFLLFAQDLSGGILNPNMIDVNINVVPYRKDTNMLLASLTENLDVNSFFDEHIPSSNEYNALVTELRKLREISRNEYWGDLVPADVPLEVGMTHDNVPLLRKRLSKMGYPVYQTHPRLFDEELDAAVKKFQEFHGLNPDGVFGKRSIEAINVPPKTRLVQVLVNLERMRWNN
;
A
#
# COMPACT_ATOMS: atom_id res chain seq x y z
N PRO A 1 9.72 -22.41 -38.00
CA PRO A 1 10.88 -22.12 -37.10
C PRO A 1 10.91 -20.65 -36.68
N ASN A 2 10.53 -19.75 -37.59
CA ASN A 2 10.65 -18.32 -37.39
C ASN A 2 9.68 -17.74 -36.34
N GLN A 3 8.48 -18.28 -36.23
CA GLN A 3 7.47 -17.81 -35.25
C GLN A 3 7.83 -18.18 -33.81
N LYS A 4 8.34 -19.39 -33.58
CA LYS A 4 8.76 -19.84 -32.26
C LYS A 4 9.95 -19.02 -31.76
N ALA A 5 10.98 -18.83 -32.58
CA ALA A 5 12.14 -18.01 -32.25
C ALA A 5 11.75 -16.55 -31.96
N LYS A 6 10.82 -15.97 -32.73
CA LYS A 6 10.29 -14.64 -32.47
C LYS A 6 9.58 -14.55 -31.12
N LEU A 7 8.77 -15.54 -30.79
CA LEU A 7 8.05 -15.60 -29.50
C LEU A 7 9.04 -15.70 -28.32
N GLU A 8 10.07 -16.55 -28.44
CA GLU A 8 11.10 -16.69 -27.42
C GLU A 8 11.87 -15.37 -27.21
N LEU A 9 12.25 -14.69 -28.27
CA LEU A 9 12.90 -13.38 -28.17
C LEU A 9 12.01 -12.33 -27.48
N MET A 10 10.74 -12.23 -27.89
CA MET A 10 9.79 -11.30 -27.28
C MET A 10 9.52 -11.62 -25.80
N ALA A 11 9.43 -12.90 -25.43
CA ALA A 11 9.25 -13.31 -24.05
C ALA A 11 10.48 -12.97 -23.20
N THR A 12 11.68 -13.22 -23.70
CA THR A 12 12.93 -12.87 -23.04
C THR A 12 13.07 -11.35 -22.85
N GLU A 13 12.80 -10.57 -23.91
CA GLU A 13 12.82 -9.12 -23.81
C GLU A 13 11.84 -8.60 -22.77
N ALA A 14 10.59 -9.07 -22.79
CA ALA A 14 9.57 -8.69 -21.83
C ALA A 14 9.97 -9.06 -20.39
N PHE A 15 10.59 -10.23 -20.21
CA PHE A 15 11.08 -10.67 -18.90
C PHE A 15 12.19 -9.77 -18.37
N LEU A 16 13.17 -9.42 -19.22
CA LEU A 16 14.29 -8.55 -18.84
C LEU A 16 13.82 -7.13 -18.53
N LEU A 17 12.91 -6.57 -19.34
CA LEU A 17 12.29 -5.27 -19.07
C LEU A 17 11.54 -5.28 -17.74
N PHE A 18 10.78 -6.33 -17.47
CA PHE A 18 10.08 -6.47 -16.19
C PHE A 18 11.05 -6.55 -14.99
N ALA A 19 12.18 -7.25 -15.12
CA ALA A 19 13.21 -7.30 -14.10
C ALA A 19 13.86 -5.92 -13.85
N GLN A 20 14.09 -5.14 -14.92
CA GLN A 20 14.57 -3.76 -14.80
C GLN A 20 13.57 -2.86 -14.08
N ASP A 21 12.27 -2.99 -14.41
CA ASP A 21 11.21 -2.22 -13.76
C ASP A 21 11.04 -2.59 -12.29
N LEU A 22 11.24 -3.85 -11.95
CA LEU A 22 11.21 -4.29 -10.55
C LEU A 22 12.38 -3.74 -9.73
N SER A 23 13.56 -3.62 -10.33
CA SER A 23 14.77 -3.16 -9.62
C SER A 23 14.83 -1.63 -9.48
N GLY A 24 14.54 -0.88 -10.55
CA GLY A 24 14.72 0.57 -10.60
C GLY A 24 13.44 1.39 -10.76
N GLY A 25 12.28 0.71 -10.80
CA GLY A 25 11.00 1.36 -11.04
C GLY A 25 10.71 1.60 -12.54
N ILE A 26 9.44 1.88 -12.82
CA ILE A 26 8.92 2.09 -14.19
C ILE A 26 9.11 3.55 -14.62
N LEU A 27 8.96 4.47 -13.67
CA LEU A 27 8.92 5.90 -13.93
C LEU A 27 10.32 6.51 -13.91
N ASN A 28 10.50 7.58 -14.67
CA ASN A 28 11.69 8.44 -14.57
C ASN A 28 11.34 9.62 -13.63
N PRO A 29 11.97 9.72 -12.45
CA PRO A 29 11.67 10.75 -11.46
C PRO A 29 11.76 12.17 -12.01
N ASN A 30 12.78 12.47 -12.82
CA ASN A 30 13.01 13.79 -13.42
C ASN A 30 11.92 14.19 -14.44
N MET A 31 11.22 13.21 -15.04
CA MET A 31 10.09 13.48 -15.94
C MET A 31 8.80 13.78 -15.18
N ILE A 32 8.73 13.43 -13.90
CA ILE A 32 7.59 13.71 -13.04
C ILE A 32 7.73 15.09 -12.40
N ASP A 33 8.89 15.36 -11.82
CA ASP A 33 9.23 16.65 -11.22
C ASP A 33 10.75 16.85 -11.32
N VAL A 34 11.16 17.98 -11.92
CA VAL A 34 12.57 18.36 -12.11
C VAL A 34 13.33 18.55 -10.81
N ASN A 35 12.63 18.74 -9.70
CA ASN A 35 13.23 18.86 -8.36
C ASN A 35 13.50 17.47 -7.71
N ILE A 36 13.02 16.39 -8.28
CA ILE A 36 13.35 15.04 -7.80
C ILE A 36 14.73 14.67 -8.33
N ASN A 37 15.75 14.91 -7.52
CA ASN A 37 17.14 14.61 -7.90
C ASN A 37 17.52 13.17 -7.52
N VAL A 38 16.83 12.20 -8.10
CA VAL A 38 17.08 10.77 -7.94
C VAL A 38 17.26 10.16 -9.33
N VAL A 39 18.33 9.41 -9.52
CA VAL A 39 18.58 8.62 -10.73
C VAL A 39 18.43 7.14 -10.34
N PRO A 40 17.32 6.50 -10.71
CA PRO A 40 17.10 5.09 -10.38
C PRO A 40 18.19 4.21 -11.01
N TYR A 41 18.76 3.31 -10.24
CA TYR A 41 19.67 2.32 -10.75
C TYR A 41 18.87 1.19 -11.42
N ARG A 42 18.90 1.16 -12.75
CA ARG A 42 18.34 0.05 -13.52
C ARG A 42 19.47 -0.88 -13.93
N LYS A 43 19.39 -2.14 -13.56
CA LYS A 43 20.38 -3.15 -13.92
C LYS A 43 20.48 -3.27 -15.43
N ASP A 44 21.72 -3.38 -15.93
CA ASP A 44 21.98 -3.58 -17.37
C ASP A 44 21.38 -4.92 -17.84
N THR A 45 20.81 -4.91 -19.05
CA THR A 45 20.15 -6.07 -19.65
C THR A 45 21.08 -7.28 -19.78
N ASN A 46 22.38 -7.06 -20.08
CA ASN A 46 23.34 -8.16 -20.19
C ASN A 46 23.64 -8.79 -18.84
N MET A 47 23.68 -7.97 -17.76
CA MET A 47 23.84 -8.49 -16.40
C MET A 47 22.63 -9.32 -15.97
N LEU A 48 21.43 -8.86 -16.30
CA LEU A 48 20.18 -9.59 -16.04
C LEU A 48 20.12 -10.91 -16.81
N LEU A 49 20.56 -10.91 -18.06
CA LEU A 49 20.60 -12.11 -18.88
C LEU A 49 21.62 -13.13 -18.33
N ALA A 50 22.78 -12.66 -17.92
CA ALA A 50 23.80 -13.52 -17.28
C ALA A 50 23.25 -14.14 -15.99
N SER A 51 22.65 -13.34 -15.10
CA SER A 51 22.03 -13.83 -13.86
C SER A 51 20.92 -14.85 -14.13
N LEU A 52 20.11 -14.65 -15.17
CA LEU A 52 19.07 -15.59 -15.56
C LEU A 52 19.62 -16.94 -16.04
N THR A 53 20.78 -16.93 -16.70
CA THR A 53 21.45 -18.17 -17.16
C THR A 53 22.12 -18.93 -16.04
N GLU A 54 22.58 -18.25 -15.00
CA GLU A 54 23.20 -18.84 -13.81
C GLU A 54 22.17 -19.36 -12.82
N ASN A 55 21.04 -18.66 -12.67
CA ASN A 55 19.98 -19.01 -11.73
C ASN A 55 18.72 -19.44 -12.49
N LEU A 56 18.49 -20.73 -12.58
CA LEU A 56 17.33 -21.31 -13.28
C LEU A 56 16.01 -21.21 -12.50
N ASP A 57 16.05 -20.78 -11.21
CA ASP A 57 14.84 -20.53 -10.44
C ASP A 57 14.38 -19.08 -10.60
N VAL A 58 13.26 -18.94 -11.28
CA VAL A 58 12.64 -17.64 -11.59
C VAL A 58 12.29 -16.84 -10.32
N ASN A 59 11.89 -17.51 -9.23
CA ASN A 59 11.56 -16.81 -7.99
C ASN A 59 12.81 -16.22 -7.35
N SER A 60 13.87 -17.02 -7.20
CA SER A 60 15.15 -16.55 -6.69
C SER A 60 15.73 -15.41 -7.54
N PHE A 61 15.58 -15.50 -8.86
CA PHE A 61 15.99 -14.41 -9.76
C PHE A 61 15.28 -13.10 -9.44
N PHE A 62 13.94 -13.12 -9.25
CA PHE A 62 13.21 -11.90 -8.92
C PHE A 62 13.50 -11.40 -7.51
N ASP A 63 13.66 -12.28 -6.53
CA ASP A 63 13.98 -11.90 -5.14
C ASP A 63 15.31 -11.14 -5.03
N GLU A 64 16.28 -11.42 -5.90
CA GLU A 64 17.53 -10.66 -5.99
C GLU A 64 17.40 -9.25 -6.60
N HIS A 65 16.27 -8.98 -7.26
CA HIS A 65 16.07 -7.75 -8.04
C HIS A 65 15.00 -6.83 -7.44
N ILE A 66 14.28 -7.29 -6.42
CA ILE A 66 13.25 -6.53 -5.73
C ILE A 66 13.83 -5.93 -4.45
N PRO A 67 13.43 -4.71 -4.03
CA PRO A 67 13.80 -4.19 -2.72
C PRO A 67 13.43 -5.17 -1.61
N SER A 68 14.40 -5.50 -0.74
CA SER A 68 14.24 -6.51 0.30
C SER A 68 13.93 -5.93 1.68
N SER A 69 13.71 -4.62 1.79
CA SER A 69 13.44 -3.98 3.08
C SER A 69 12.11 -4.43 3.70
N ASN A 70 12.04 -4.42 5.04
CA ASN A 70 10.82 -4.76 5.77
C ASN A 70 9.66 -3.83 5.39
N GLU A 71 9.95 -2.56 5.16
CA GLU A 71 8.98 -1.53 4.76
C GLU A 71 8.40 -1.82 3.38
N TYR A 72 9.24 -2.20 2.41
CA TYR A 72 8.78 -2.59 1.07
C TYR A 72 7.86 -3.82 1.14
N ASN A 73 8.26 -4.84 1.88
CA ASN A 73 7.48 -6.07 2.06
C ASN A 73 6.14 -5.81 2.78
N ALA A 74 6.12 -4.90 3.76
CA ALA A 74 4.89 -4.46 4.42
C ALA A 74 3.94 -3.76 3.44
N LEU A 75 4.47 -2.87 2.58
CA LEU A 75 3.67 -2.20 1.55
C LEU A 75 3.15 -3.18 0.47
N VAL A 76 3.94 -4.19 0.08
CA VAL A 76 3.46 -5.25 -0.83
C VAL A 76 2.32 -6.05 -0.20
N THR A 77 2.41 -6.34 1.09
CA THR A 77 1.34 -7.02 1.83
C THR A 77 0.08 -6.16 1.89
N GLU A 78 0.23 -4.88 2.18
CA GLU A 78 -0.89 -3.94 2.20
C GLU A 78 -1.51 -3.74 0.80
N LEU A 79 -0.69 -3.70 -0.25
CA LEU A 79 -1.17 -3.64 -1.63
C LEU A 79 -2.10 -4.81 -1.97
N ARG A 80 -1.78 -6.03 -1.53
CA ARG A 80 -2.62 -7.22 -1.75
C ARG A 80 -3.97 -7.07 -1.08
N LYS A 81 -3.99 -6.65 0.19
CA LYS A 81 -5.23 -6.39 0.95
C LYS A 81 -6.09 -5.31 0.28
N LEU A 82 -5.47 -4.18 -0.07
CA LEU A 82 -6.18 -3.07 -0.71
C LEU A 82 -6.74 -3.45 -2.08
N ARG A 83 -6.06 -4.31 -2.85
CA ARG A 83 -6.58 -4.82 -4.13
C ARG A 83 -7.85 -5.65 -3.94
N GLU A 84 -7.89 -6.52 -2.94
CA GLU A 84 -9.09 -7.31 -2.64
C GLU A 84 -10.24 -6.44 -2.17
N ILE A 85 -9.98 -5.49 -1.27
CA ILE A 85 -10.98 -4.54 -0.79
C ILE A 85 -11.49 -3.65 -1.94
N SER A 86 -10.60 -3.16 -2.81
CA SER A 86 -10.96 -2.31 -3.94
C SER A 86 -11.80 -3.01 -5.01
N ARG A 87 -11.69 -4.32 -5.16
CA ARG A 87 -12.55 -5.12 -6.06
C ARG A 87 -14.00 -5.13 -5.61
N ASN A 88 -14.22 -5.12 -4.31
CA ASN A 88 -15.54 -5.07 -3.67
C ASN A 88 -16.00 -3.63 -3.40
N GLU A 89 -15.24 -2.64 -3.83
CA GLU A 89 -15.46 -1.18 -3.84
C GLU A 89 -15.74 -0.51 -2.49
N TYR A 90 -15.61 -1.20 -1.29
CA TYR A 90 -16.28 -0.65 -0.14
C TYR A 90 -15.70 -0.97 1.25
N TRP A 91 -15.26 0.08 1.96
CA TRP A 91 -14.98 0.03 3.40
C TRP A 91 -16.22 0.30 4.29
N GLY A 92 -17.40 0.34 3.70
CA GLY A 92 -18.64 0.72 4.40
C GLY A 92 -18.98 2.21 4.24
N ASP A 93 -20.05 2.61 4.91
CA ASP A 93 -20.54 3.98 4.86
C ASP A 93 -19.53 4.97 5.42
N LEU A 94 -19.53 6.19 4.91
CA LEU A 94 -18.67 7.25 5.42
C LEU A 94 -19.04 7.59 6.87
N VAL A 95 -18.05 7.86 7.69
CA VAL A 95 -18.28 8.37 9.04
C VAL A 95 -18.53 9.88 8.96
N PRO A 96 -19.70 10.37 9.38
CA PRO A 96 -20.01 11.79 9.33
C PRO A 96 -19.07 12.65 10.18
N ALA A 97 -18.87 13.90 9.75
CA ALA A 97 -17.99 14.87 10.43
C ALA A 97 -18.79 15.85 11.30
N ASP A 98 -19.72 15.33 12.11
CA ASP A 98 -20.66 16.17 12.86
C ASP A 98 -20.02 16.75 14.11
N VAL A 99 -19.45 15.87 14.93
CA VAL A 99 -18.81 16.24 16.20
C VAL A 99 -17.55 15.38 16.43
N PRO A 100 -16.53 15.90 17.12
CA PRO A 100 -15.45 15.07 17.62
C PRO A 100 -15.99 14.05 18.62
N LEU A 101 -15.53 12.80 18.55
CA LEU A 101 -15.90 11.72 19.44
C LEU A 101 -14.70 11.35 20.32
N GLU A 102 -14.95 11.13 21.60
CA GLU A 102 -13.94 10.73 22.58
C GLU A 102 -14.51 9.75 23.61
N VAL A 103 -13.64 9.14 24.39
CA VAL A 103 -14.00 8.15 25.39
C VAL A 103 -15.08 8.66 26.36
N GLY A 104 -16.08 7.83 26.62
CA GLY A 104 -17.24 8.15 27.47
C GLY A 104 -18.43 8.74 26.74
N MET A 105 -18.28 9.20 25.49
CA MET A 105 -19.39 9.75 24.70
C MET A 105 -20.29 8.66 24.14
N THR A 106 -21.60 8.96 24.05
CA THR A 106 -22.58 8.12 23.35
C THR A 106 -23.07 8.88 22.13
N HIS A 107 -22.90 8.29 20.93
CA HIS A 107 -23.26 8.96 19.67
C HIS A 107 -23.70 7.96 18.58
N ASP A 108 -24.59 8.40 17.69
CA ASP A 108 -25.11 7.59 16.59
C ASP A 108 -24.06 7.21 15.54
N ASN A 109 -22.96 7.94 15.42
CA ASN A 109 -21.86 7.65 14.51
C ASN A 109 -20.88 6.60 15.05
N VAL A 110 -20.93 6.25 16.34
CA VAL A 110 -20.03 5.25 16.94
C VAL A 110 -20.17 3.87 16.27
N PRO A 111 -21.38 3.34 15.98
CA PRO A 111 -21.50 2.06 15.26
C PRO A 111 -20.86 2.07 13.88
N LEU A 112 -20.99 3.19 13.15
CA LEU A 112 -20.35 3.36 11.83
C LEU A 112 -18.82 3.37 11.95
N LEU A 113 -18.29 4.10 12.91
CA LEU A 113 -16.86 4.16 13.20
C LEU A 113 -16.31 2.78 13.53
N ARG A 114 -16.96 2.04 14.45
CA ARG A 114 -16.58 0.67 14.79
C ARG A 114 -16.54 -0.26 13.59
N LYS A 115 -17.62 -0.25 12.79
CA LYS A 115 -17.73 -1.06 11.58
C LYS A 115 -16.63 -0.76 10.59
N ARG A 116 -16.30 0.52 10.42
CA ARG A 116 -15.27 0.97 9.48
C ARG A 116 -13.87 0.60 9.95
N LEU A 117 -13.54 0.84 11.22
CA LEU A 117 -12.27 0.41 11.83
C LEU A 117 -12.08 -1.11 11.74
N SER A 118 -13.12 -1.88 12.05
CA SER A 118 -13.09 -3.34 11.92
C SER A 118 -12.77 -3.80 10.49
N LYS A 119 -13.42 -3.19 9.48
CA LYS A 119 -13.13 -3.49 8.06
C LYS A 119 -11.72 -3.08 7.63
N MET A 120 -11.13 -2.10 8.28
CA MET A 120 -9.75 -1.67 8.04
C MET A 120 -8.72 -2.52 8.80
N GLY A 121 -9.17 -3.52 9.57
CA GLY A 121 -8.31 -4.45 10.30
C GLY A 121 -7.99 -4.04 11.74
N TYR A 122 -8.69 -3.03 12.26
CA TYR A 122 -8.61 -2.68 13.69
C TYR A 122 -9.71 -3.43 14.45
N PRO A 123 -9.39 -4.42 15.27
CA PRO A 123 -10.40 -5.20 15.99
C PRO A 123 -11.12 -4.32 17.00
N VAL A 124 -12.44 -4.28 16.89
CA VAL A 124 -13.32 -3.52 17.80
C VAL A 124 -14.55 -4.38 18.09
N TYR A 125 -14.73 -4.77 19.35
CA TYR A 125 -15.87 -5.57 19.76
C TYR A 125 -17.09 -4.68 20.08
N GLN A 126 -18.30 -5.24 19.98
CA GLN A 126 -19.53 -4.49 20.19
C GLN A 126 -20.18 -4.86 21.54
N THR A 127 -19.60 -4.40 22.64
CA THR A 127 -20.25 -4.52 23.95
C THR A 127 -21.34 -3.46 24.17
N HIS A 128 -21.05 -2.22 23.77
CA HIS A 128 -21.99 -1.10 23.82
C HIS A 128 -21.96 -0.34 22.47
N PRO A 129 -22.90 -0.63 21.56
CA PRO A 129 -22.78 -0.19 20.16
C PRO A 129 -22.60 1.32 19.97
N ARG A 130 -23.22 2.14 20.78
CA ARG A 130 -23.21 3.62 20.66
C ARG A 130 -22.23 4.32 21.61
N LEU A 131 -21.63 3.58 22.57
CA LEU A 131 -20.67 4.14 23.50
C LEU A 131 -19.25 4.15 22.87
N PHE A 132 -18.58 5.26 22.92
CA PHE A 132 -17.16 5.35 22.66
C PHE A 132 -16.41 4.90 23.91
N ASP A 133 -16.17 3.61 24.01
CA ASP A 133 -15.51 2.99 25.15
C ASP A 133 -13.98 2.98 25.01
N GLU A 134 -13.29 2.52 26.05
CA GLU A 134 -11.82 2.45 26.07
C GLU A 134 -11.24 1.54 24.98
N GLU A 135 -11.97 0.51 24.56
CA GLU A 135 -11.55 -0.36 23.47
C GLU A 135 -11.57 0.37 22.13
N LEU A 136 -12.61 1.15 21.85
CA LEU A 136 -12.70 1.99 20.67
C LEU A 136 -11.64 3.09 20.69
N ASP A 137 -11.38 3.70 21.85
CA ASP A 137 -10.30 4.68 22.02
C ASP A 137 -8.94 4.08 21.65
N ALA A 138 -8.64 2.88 22.15
CA ALA A 138 -7.41 2.17 21.84
C ALA A 138 -7.29 1.86 20.33
N ALA A 139 -8.39 1.49 19.67
CA ALA A 139 -8.42 1.25 18.22
C ALA A 139 -8.24 2.56 17.43
N VAL A 140 -8.85 3.65 17.89
CA VAL A 140 -8.67 4.99 17.27
C VAL A 140 -7.23 5.47 17.42
N LYS A 141 -6.60 5.31 18.57
CA LYS A 141 -5.19 5.65 18.78
C LYS A 141 -4.26 4.88 17.84
N LYS A 142 -4.47 3.58 17.70
CA LYS A 142 -3.73 2.76 16.72
C LYS A 142 -3.96 3.25 15.28
N PHE A 143 -5.21 3.53 14.93
CA PHE A 143 -5.54 4.08 13.62
C PHE A 143 -4.81 5.40 13.38
N GLN A 144 -4.83 6.32 14.33
CA GLN A 144 -4.16 7.62 14.25
C GLN A 144 -2.65 7.45 14.06
N GLU A 145 -2.00 6.60 14.86
CA GLU A 145 -0.57 6.29 14.76
C GLU A 145 -0.20 5.77 13.37
N PHE A 146 -0.91 4.76 12.85
CA PHE A 146 -0.68 4.19 11.53
C PHE A 146 -0.91 5.18 10.38
N HIS A 147 -1.70 6.23 10.61
CA HIS A 147 -2.00 7.24 9.60
C HIS A 147 -1.21 8.54 9.80
N GLY A 148 -0.19 8.54 10.68
CA GLY A 148 0.67 9.69 10.93
C GLY A 148 -0.06 10.86 11.60
N LEU A 149 -1.14 10.57 12.34
CA LEU A 149 -1.88 11.52 13.16
C LEU A 149 -1.38 11.46 14.61
N ASN A 150 -1.68 12.50 15.40
CA ASN A 150 -1.45 12.46 16.83
C ASN A 150 -2.37 11.41 17.47
N PRO A 151 -1.84 10.38 18.19
CA PRO A 151 -2.65 9.31 18.78
C PRO A 151 -3.28 9.72 20.11
N ASP A 152 -4.09 10.79 20.10
CA ASP A 152 -4.77 11.34 21.29
C ASP A 152 -6.07 10.62 21.64
N GLY A 153 -6.60 9.78 20.74
CA GLY A 153 -7.88 9.08 20.91
C GLY A 153 -9.09 9.94 20.57
N VAL A 154 -8.93 11.23 20.31
CA VAL A 154 -10.01 12.10 19.88
C VAL A 154 -10.28 11.88 18.39
N PHE A 155 -11.44 11.30 18.07
CA PHE A 155 -11.85 11.09 16.68
C PHE A 155 -12.45 12.37 16.10
N GLY A 156 -11.55 13.35 15.83
CA GLY A 156 -11.87 14.66 15.29
C GLY A 156 -11.68 14.74 13.77
N LYS A 157 -11.70 15.95 13.24
CA LYS A 157 -11.68 16.26 11.80
C LYS A 157 -10.62 15.49 11.01
N ARG A 158 -9.35 15.49 11.47
CA ARG A 158 -8.25 14.81 10.77
C ARG A 158 -8.45 13.29 10.73
N SER A 159 -8.93 12.69 11.81
CA SER A 159 -9.23 11.26 11.88
C SER A 159 -10.39 10.88 10.96
N ILE A 160 -11.43 11.75 10.90
CA ILE A 160 -12.58 11.57 9.99
C ILE A 160 -12.15 11.67 8.53
N GLU A 161 -11.34 12.65 8.17
CA GLU A 161 -10.77 12.78 6.82
C GLU A 161 -9.94 11.56 6.46
N ALA A 162 -9.07 11.10 7.35
CA ALA A 162 -8.22 9.94 7.13
C ALA A 162 -9.02 8.64 6.97
N ILE A 163 -10.01 8.37 7.82
CA ILE A 163 -10.79 7.13 7.77
C ILE A 163 -11.69 7.07 6.54
N ASN A 164 -12.08 8.21 6.02
CA ASN A 164 -12.97 8.33 4.87
C ASN A 164 -12.24 8.29 3.52
N VAL A 165 -10.91 8.22 3.50
CA VAL A 165 -10.15 8.03 2.25
C VAL A 165 -10.56 6.70 1.59
N PRO A 166 -10.98 6.71 0.31
CA PRO A 166 -11.40 5.49 -0.37
C PRO A 166 -10.26 4.46 -0.54
N PRO A 167 -10.56 3.14 -0.56
CA PRO A 167 -9.56 2.09 -0.78
C PRO A 167 -8.75 2.28 -2.06
N LYS A 168 -9.38 2.72 -3.16
CA LYS A 168 -8.71 3.01 -4.44
C LYS A 168 -7.64 4.10 -4.30
N THR A 169 -7.93 5.15 -3.53
CA THR A 169 -6.96 6.22 -3.25
C THR A 169 -5.77 5.70 -2.44
N ARG A 170 -6.03 4.87 -1.41
CA ARG A 170 -4.97 4.22 -0.62
C ARG A 170 -4.11 3.30 -1.49
N LEU A 171 -4.74 2.53 -2.36
CA LEU A 171 -4.04 1.66 -3.31
C LEU A 171 -3.07 2.44 -4.18
N VAL A 172 -3.50 3.58 -4.73
CA VAL A 172 -2.63 4.46 -5.52
C VAL A 172 -1.47 5.00 -4.67
N GLN A 173 -1.72 5.42 -3.43
CA GLN A 173 -0.67 5.87 -2.51
C GLN A 173 0.38 4.79 -2.26
N VAL A 174 -0.06 3.54 -2.03
CA VAL A 174 0.86 2.40 -1.85
C VAL A 174 1.66 2.11 -3.11
N LEU A 175 1.03 2.12 -4.29
CA LEU A 175 1.74 1.93 -5.57
C LEU A 175 2.81 3.00 -5.81
N VAL A 176 2.49 4.27 -5.53
CA VAL A 176 3.45 5.38 -5.67
C VAL A 176 4.62 5.21 -4.70
N ASN A 177 4.37 4.81 -3.46
CA ASN A 177 5.43 4.59 -2.48
C ASN A 177 6.32 3.39 -2.85
N LEU A 178 5.74 2.28 -3.31
CA LEU A 178 6.50 1.13 -3.82
C LEU A 178 7.38 1.53 -5.01
N GLU A 179 6.85 2.34 -5.92
CA GLU A 179 7.62 2.86 -7.06
C GLU A 179 8.81 3.70 -6.58
N ARG A 180 8.58 4.65 -5.65
CA ARG A 180 9.64 5.51 -5.09
C ARG A 180 10.72 4.73 -4.33
N MET A 181 10.33 3.65 -3.64
CA MET A 181 11.29 2.79 -2.95
C MET A 181 12.21 2.05 -3.91
N ARG A 182 11.75 1.71 -5.11
CA ARG A 182 12.59 1.12 -6.15
C ARG A 182 13.64 2.09 -6.70
N TRP A 183 13.37 3.39 -6.68
CA TRP A 183 14.34 4.38 -7.14
C TRP A 183 15.60 4.46 -6.29
N ASN A 184 15.51 4.03 -5.02
CA ASN A 184 16.61 4.08 -4.03
C ASN A 184 17.13 2.67 -3.66
N ASN A 185 16.86 1.68 -4.49
CA ASN A 185 17.27 0.29 -4.24
C ASN A 185 18.71 0.02 -4.72
#